data_22c448291b916be0f14c45c177fdf881
#
_entry.id   22c448291b916be0f14c45c177fdf881
#
_cell.length_a   1.000
_cell.length_b   1.000
_cell.length_c   1.000
_cell.angle_alpha   90.00
_cell.angle_beta   90.00
_cell.angle_gamma   90.00
#
_symmetry.space_group_name_H-M   'P 1'
#
loop_
_entity.id
_entity.type
_entity.pdbx_description
1 polymer ?
#
loop_
_entity_poly.entity_id
_entity_poly.type
_entity_poly.pdbx_seq_one_letter_code
_entity_poly.pdbx_strand_id
1 'polypeptide(L)'
;AFRENNLWDALKFTLVGGKGDAVVHEDSKSDTANYAGMMDLKAKRKAIILVASGIDTFSRTNYDEIRKIIQEAGVPIYIISTGNLFYKRYEPYLDATDGLTGLPGRLTFLQAQNAMNTIAKESGGRHFSMTFEGEVPDYLRSINALLRNQYSLAYDLTEAKPPGTRSKIEVKVDVDGDGNYDDKVYEVQARPYYITPGGDNGKKDKKRK
;
A
#
# COMPACT_ATOMS: atom_id res chain seq x y z
N ALA A 1 9.27 21.31 -4.33
CA ALA A 1 8.15 20.37 -4.48
C ALA A 1 8.38 19.01 -3.80
N PHE A 2 9.59 18.73 -3.27
CA PHE A 2 9.91 17.46 -2.57
C PHE A 2 10.25 17.68 -1.10
N ARG A 3 9.94 18.84 -0.54
CA ARG A 3 10.57 19.30 0.69
C ARG A 3 10.11 18.60 1.95
N GLU A 4 8.91 18.10 2.06
CA GLU A 4 8.40 17.48 3.30
C GLU A 4 7.29 16.50 2.93
N ASN A 5 7.64 15.25 2.77
CA ASN A 5 6.68 14.22 2.43
C ASN A 5 6.75 13.09 3.46
N ASN A 6 5.70 12.97 4.26
CA ASN A 6 5.54 11.95 5.28
C ASN A 6 4.66 10.82 4.74
N LEU A 7 5.07 10.21 3.64
CA LEU A 7 4.28 9.24 2.90
C LEU A 7 3.97 7.99 3.73
N TRP A 8 4.98 7.44 4.41
CA TRP A 8 4.81 6.23 5.20
C TRP A 8 3.98 6.47 6.45
N ASP A 9 4.16 7.60 7.11
CA ASP A 9 3.34 7.98 8.26
C ASP A 9 1.88 8.22 7.86
N ALA A 10 1.63 8.85 6.71
CA ALA A 10 0.28 9.04 6.19
C ALA A 10 -0.42 7.71 5.86
N LEU A 11 0.30 6.76 5.26
CA LEU A 11 -0.22 5.42 5.01
C LEU A 11 -0.48 4.65 6.30
N LYS A 12 0.44 4.71 7.27
CA LYS A 12 0.26 4.10 8.60
C LYS A 12 -0.97 4.68 9.29
N PHE A 13 -1.11 6.01 9.33
CA PHE A 13 -2.27 6.67 9.90
C PHE A 13 -3.57 6.26 9.21
N THR A 14 -3.58 6.19 7.89
CA THR A 14 -4.77 5.76 7.12
C THR A 14 -5.17 4.32 7.46
N LEU A 15 -4.21 3.42 7.61
CA LEU A 15 -4.47 2.00 7.86
C LEU A 15 -4.80 1.71 9.32
N VAL A 16 -4.00 2.24 10.25
CA VAL A 16 -4.08 1.91 11.69
C VAL A 16 -4.93 2.91 12.48
N GLY A 17 -5.02 4.15 12.00
CA GLY A 17 -5.73 5.23 12.69
C GLY A 17 -4.86 6.00 13.68
N GLY A 18 -5.51 6.86 14.46
CA GLY A 18 -4.85 7.74 15.43
C GLY A 18 -4.45 7.08 16.75
N LYS A 19 -4.69 5.78 16.90
CA LYS A 19 -4.28 5.01 18.08
C LYS A 19 -2.81 4.65 17.99
N GLY A 20 -2.03 4.99 19.00
CA GLY A 20 -0.59 4.69 19.09
C GLY A 20 0.30 5.81 18.55
N ASP A 21 1.47 5.43 18.01
CA ASP A 21 2.53 6.34 17.57
C ASP A 21 2.30 6.93 16.16
N ALA A 22 1.06 7.01 15.70
CA ALA A 22 0.77 7.71 14.46
C ALA A 22 1.26 9.16 14.59
N VAL A 23 2.15 9.56 13.70
CA VAL A 23 2.74 10.90 13.76
C VAL A 23 1.69 11.90 13.33
N VAL A 24 1.17 12.57 14.32
CA VAL A 24 0.30 13.72 14.14
C VAL A 24 1.04 14.93 14.71
N HIS A 25 0.91 16.07 14.08
CA HIS A 25 1.38 17.33 14.66
C HIS A 25 0.92 17.46 16.11
N GLU A 26 1.80 17.93 17.00
CA GLU A 26 1.52 18.00 18.44
C GLU A 26 0.20 18.70 18.77
N ASP A 27 -0.18 19.68 17.96
CA ASP A 27 -1.41 20.48 18.14
C ASP A 27 -2.70 19.72 17.76
N SER A 28 -2.63 18.60 17.08
CA SER A 28 -3.79 17.83 16.62
C SER A 28 -3.94 16.45 17.28
N LYS A 29 -3.20 16.16 18.32
CA LYS A 29 -3.21 14.86 19.03
C LYS A 29 -4.60 14.47 19.55
N SER A 30 -5.40 15.43 20.00
CA SER A 30 -6.73 15.17 20.56
C SER A 30 -7.74 14.76 19.50
N ASP A 31 -7.70 15.38 18.31
CA ASP A 31 -8.69 15.16 17.25
C ASP A 31 -8.42 13.87 16.48
N THR A 32 -7.15 13.51 16.36
CA THR A 32 -6.74 12.33 15.61
C THR A 32 -6.75 11.04 16.42
N ALA A 33 -6.69 11.12 17.75
CA ALA A 33 -6.76 9.94 18.62
C ALA A 33 -8.05 9.11 18.43
N ASN A 34 -9.12 9.75 17.98
CA ASN A 34 -10.41 9.14 17.73
C ASN A 34 -10.59 8.64 16.28
N TYR A 35 -9.59 8.86 15.41
CA TYR A 35 -9.67 8.41 14.02
C TYR A 35 -9.48 6.89 13.95
N ALA A 36 -10.51 6.21 13.49
CA ALA A 36 -10.44 4.76 13.23
C ALA A 36 -9.72 4.51 11.91
N GLY A 37 -8.65 3.71 11.93
CA GLY A 37 -7.96 3.30 10.73
C GLY A 37 -8.81 2.39 9.84
N MET A 38 -8.39 2.26 8.57
CA MET A 38 -9.07 1.38 7.62
C MET A 38 -9.15 -0.08 8.08
N MET A 39 -8.19 -0.53 8.91
CA MET A 39 -8.20 -1.89 9.47
C MET A 39 -9.40 -2.11 10.42
N ASP A 40 -9.76 -1.12 11.20
CA ASP A 40 -10.84 -1.19 12.20
C ASP A 40 -12.23 -0.94 11.60
N LEU A 41 -12.32 -0.40 10.40
CA LEU A 41 -13.60 -0.12 9.76
C LEU A 41 -14.33 -1.42 9.39
N LYS A 42 -15.60 -1.53 9.79
CA LYS A 42 -16.48 -2.66 9.45
C LYS A 42 -17.10 -2.52 8.05
N ALA A 43 -16.30 -2.15 7.05
CA ALA A 43 -16.77 -2.05 5.67
C ALA A 43 -16.52 -3.36 4.90
N LYS A 44 -17.47 -3.78 4.07
CA LYS A 44 -17.36 -4.99 3.25
C LYS A 44 -16.26 -4.87 2.18
N ARG A 45 -16.04 -3.67 1.65
CA ARG A 45 -15.01 -3.39 0.66
C ARG A 45 -14.26 -2.14 1.08
N LYS A 46 -12.96 -2.20 1.00
CA LYS A 46 -12.05 -1.10 1.34
C LYS A 46 -10.99 -1.01 0.25
N ALA A 47 -10.59 0.18 -0.09
CA ALA A 47 -9.46 0.42 -1.00
C ALA A 47 -8.85 1.78 -0.68
N ILE A 48 -7.58 1.94 -0.97
CA ILE A 48 -6.89 3.23 -0.90
C ILE A 48 -6.50 3.61 -2.32
N ILE A 49 -6.75 4.86 -2.69
CA ILE A 49 -6.19 5.49 -3.89
C ILE A 49 -5.13 6.46 -3.38
N LEU A 50 -3.87 6.17 -3.68
CA LEU A 50 -2.72 6.98 -3.30
C LEU A 50 -2.20 7.74 -4.52
N VAL A 51 -2.12 9.06 -4.41
CA VAL A 51 -1.47 9.91 -5.42
C VAL A 51 -0.25 10.56 -4.77
N ALA A 52 0.95 10.14 -5.17
CA ALA A 52 2.18 10.59 -4.54
C ALA A 52 3.38 10.51 -5.50
N SER A 53 4.47 11.21 -5.18
CA SER A 53 5.74 11.07 -5.92
C SER A 53 6.43 9.72 -5.64
N GLY A 54 6.13 9.11 -4.50
CA GLY A 54 6.78 7.91 -4.00
C GLY A 54 8.05 8.19 -3.18
N ILE A 55 8.51 9.43 -3.13
CA ILE A 55 9.67 9.83 -2.34
C ILE A 55 9.19 10.23 -0.95
N ASP A 56 9.70 9.53 0.05
CA ASP A 56 9.49 9.84 1.46
C ASP A 56 10.73 10.55 2.02
N THR A 57 10.54 11.60 2.78
CA THR A 57 11.65 12.42 3.30
C THR A 57 11.63 12.60 4.81
N PHE A 58 10.47 12.52 5.45
CA PHE A 58 10.30 12.89 6.84
C PHE A 58 9.49 11.91 7.70
N SER A 59 9.09 10.76 7.15
CA SER A 59 8.36 9.77 7.95
C SER A 59 9.24 9.22 9.08
N ARG A 60 8.66 9.05 10.24
CA ARG A 60 9.26 8.30 11.36
C ARG A 60 9.14 6.80 11.12
N THR A 61 8.06 6.39 10.47
CA THR A 61 7.84 5.01 10.03
C THR A 61 8.80 4.69 8.88
N ASN A 62 9.56 3.62 9.00
CA ASN A 62 10.43 3.17 7.92
C ASN A 62 9.66 2.29 6.91
N TYR A 63 10.28 2.06 5.74
CA TYR A 63 9.68 1.28 4.67
C TYR A 63 9.32 -0.15 5.07
N ASP A 64 10.15 -0.83 5.85
CA ASP A 64 9.90 -2.21 6.26
C ASP A 64 8.73 -2.32 7.25
N GLU A 65 8.58 -1.33 8.11
CA GLU A 65 7.47 -1.25 9.06
C GLU A 65 6.14 -1.03 8.33
N ILE A 66 6.07 -0.02 7.46
CA ILE A 66 4.83 0.26 6.72
C ILE A 66 4.46 -0.92 5.80
N ARG A 67 5.45 -1.58 5.21
CA ARG A 67 5.22 -2.75 4.37
C ARG A 67 4.57 -3.90 5.16
N LYS A 68 5.00 -4.16 6.40
CA LYS A 68 4.37 -5.16 7.27
C LYS A 68 2.92 -4.79 7.56
N ILE A 69 2.66 -3.54 7.92
CA ILE A 69 1.30 -3.04 8.18
C ILE A 69 0.41 -3.24 6.94
N ILE A 70 0.89 -2.92 5.75
CA ILE A 70 0.15 -3.09 4.49
C ILE A 70 -0.17 -4.56 4.23
N GLN A 71 0.78 -5.45 4.44
CA GLN A 71 0.61 -6.89 4.27
C GLN A 71 -0.44 -7.47 5.23
N GLU A 72 -0.49 -6.96 6.46
CA GLU A 72 -1.47 -7.37 7.48
C GLU A 72 -2.85 -6.76 7.24
N ALA A 73 -2.92 -5.53 6.76
CA ALA A 73 -4.16 -4.78 6.58
C ALA A 73 -5.11 -5.43 5.57
N GLY A 74 -4.57 -6.06 4.52
CA GLY A 74 -5.38 -6.68 3.48
C GLY A 74 -6.28 -5.70 2.69
N VAL A 75 -5.91 -4.41 2.67
CA VAL A 75 -6.60 -3.36 1.94
C VAL A 75 -5.83 -3.08 0.66
N PRO A 76 -6.43 -3.26 -0.54
CA PRO A 76 -5.75 -2.97 -1.79
C PRO A 76 -5.44 -1.47 -1.93
N ILE A 77 -4.23 -1.17 -2.37
CA ILE A 77 -3.74 0.19 -2.57
C ILE A 77 -3.48 0.40 -4.06
N TYR A 78 -4.27 1.27 -4.68
CA TYR A 78 -4.08 1.72 -6.05
C TYR A 78 -3.24 2.99 -6.04
N ILE A 79 -2.10 2.97 -6.71
CA ILE A 79 -1.12 4.05 -6.65
C ILE A 79 -1.01 4.73 -8.01
N ILE A 80 -1.21 6.04 -8.04
CA ILE A 80 -0.87 6.91 -9.19
C ILE A 80 0.39 7.67 -8.78
N SER A 81 1.55 7.27 -9.32
CA SER A 81 2.80 7.92 -8.95
C SER A 81 3.18 9.02 -9.93
N THR A 82 3.41 10.21 -9.37
CA THR A 82 3.84 11.41 -10.13
C THR A 82 5.35 11.52 -10.26
N GLY A 83 6.12 10.66 -9.58
CA GLY A 83 7.58 10.70 -9.55
C GLY A 83 8.21 10.54 -10.93
N ASN A 84 7.66 9.67 -11.78
CA ASN A 84 8.17 9.46 -13.12
C ASN A 84 7.91 10.65 -14.08
N LEU A 85 6.78 11.35 -13.90
CA LEU A 85 6.52 12.61 -14.61
C LEU A 85 7.62 13.64 -14.30
N PHE A 86 7.95 13.75 -13.02
CA PHE A 86 8.98 14.66 -12.57
C PHE A 86 10.38 14.22 -13.06
N TYR A 87 10.68 12.93 -12.92
CA TYR A 87 11.93 12.35 -13.41
C TYR A 87 12.17 12.70 -14.89
N LYS A 88 11.20 12.40 -15.77
CA LYS A 88 11.31 12.69 -17.20
C LYS A 88 11.50 14.16 -17.51
N ARG A 89 10.85 15.06 -16.75
CA ARG A 89 10.97 16.52 -16.96
C ARG A 89 12.35 17.05 -16.60
N TYR A 90 12.99 16.48 -15.59
CA TYR A 90 14.25 16.98 -15.04
C TYR A 90 15.44 16.04 -15.27
N GLU A 91 15.24 14.92 -15.94
CA GLU A 91 16.28 13.90 -16.19
C GLU A 91 17.63 14.46 -16.66
N PRO A 92 17.69 15.44 -17.59
CA PRO A 92 18.97 16.01 -18.04
C PRO A 92 19.75 16.74 -16.94
N TYR A 93 19.06 17.14 -15.88
CA TYR A 93 19.63 17.94 -14.78
C TYR A 93 19.82 17.11 -13.49
N LEU A 94 19.48 15.82 -13.51
CA LEU A 94 19.57 14.96 -12.35
C LEU A 94 20.91 14.23 -12.31
N ASP A 95 21.57 14.32 -11.17
CA ASP A 95 22.73 13.48 -10.85
C ASP A 95 22.33 12.02 -10.62
N ALA A 96 23.29 11.11 -10.57
CA ALA A 96 23.05 9.71 -10.27
C ALA A 96 22.51 9.50 -8.83
N THR A 97 23.03 10.27 -7.89
CA THR A 97 22.66 10.28 -6.46
C THR A 97 22.13 11.65 -6.05
N ASP A 98 21.58 11.74 -4.87
CA ASP A 98 21.05 13.00 -4.32
C ASP A 98 22.15 14.06 -4.25
N GLY A 99 21.87 15.21 -4.84
CA GLY A 99 22.80 16.33 -4.90
C GLY A 99 22.78 17.19 -3.62
N LEU A 100 23.83 18.01 -3.45
CA LEU A 100 23.92 18.99 -2.37
C LEU A 100 22.80 20.04 -2.39
N THR A 101 22.11 20.18 -3.52
CA THR A 101 20.97 21.09 -3.69
C THR A 101 19.66 20.53 -3.09
N GLY A 102 19.67 19.30 -2.56
CA GLY A 102 18.49 18.62 -2.03
C GLY A 102 17.51 18.16 -3.13
N LEU A 103 17.93 18.11 -4.39
CA LEU A 103 17.18 17.45 -5.47
C LEU A 103 17.44 15.95 -5.41
N PRO A 104 16.37 15.12 -5.49
CA PRO A 104 16.53 13.67 -5.55
C PRO A 104 17.28 13.26 -6.82
N GLY A 105 18.26 12.37 -6.67
CA GLY A 105 18.98 11.79 -7.79
C GLY A 105 18.18 10.70 -8.51
N ARG A 106 18.71 10.23 -9.66
CA ARG A 106 18.06 9.18 -10.47
C ARG A 106 17.79 7.91 -9.66
N LEU A 107 18.73 7.52 -8.82
CA LEU A 107 18.60 6.32 -7.98
C LEU A 107 17.43 6.43 -7.01
N THR A 108 17.22 7.59 -6.40
CA THR A 108 16.11 7.85 -5.47
C THR A 108 14.75 7.72 -6.17
N PHE A 109 14.62 8.23 -7.41
CA PHE A 109 13.39 8.03 -8.20
C PHE A 109 13.14 6.56 -8.53
N LEU A 110 14.18 5.80 -8.91
CA LEU A 110 14.04 4.37 -9.20
C LEU A 110 13.65 3.58 -7.96
N GLN A 111 14.26 3.88 -6.81
CA GLN A 111 13.91 3.26 -5.53
C GLN A 111 12.45 3.57 -5.14
N ALA A 112 12.02 4.81 -5.29
CA ALA A 112 10.63 5.22 -5.04
C ALA A 112 9.65 4.48 -5.94
N GLN A 113 9.92 4.35 -7.23
CA GLN A 113 9.08 3.59 -8.17
C GLN A 113 8.99 2.11 -7.78
N ASN A 114 10.11 1.50 -7.42
CA ASN A 114 10.14 0.10 -6.97
C ASN A 114 9.36 -0.10 -5.67
N ALA A 115 9.49 0.82 -4.71
CA ALA A 115 8.72 0.81 -3.46
C ALA A 115 7.22 0.90 -3.72
N MET A 116 6.78 1.83 -4.58
CA MET A 116 5.37 1.98 -4.95
C MET A 116 4.82 0.73 -5.64
N ASN A 117 5.57 0.17 -6.58
CA ASN A 117 5.18 -1.05 -7.27
C ASN A 117 5.05 -2.24 -6.31
N THR A 118 6.00 -2.38 -5.38
CA THR A 118 5.99 -3.43 -4.38
C THR A 118 4.78 -3.31 -3.45
N ILE A 119 4.52 -2.13 -2.91
CA ILE A 119 3.37 -1.84 -2.04
C ILE A 119 2.05 -2.15 -2.75
N ALA A 120 1.87 -1.65 -3.98
CA ALA A 120 0.67 -1.91 -4.75
C ALA A 120 0.46 -3.41 -4.96
N LYS A 121 1.48 -4.13 -5.41
CA LYS A 121 1.42 -5.58 -5.66
C LYS A 121 1.13 -6.38 -4.38
N GLU A 122 1.81 -6.07 -3.29
CA GLU A 122 1.65 -6.79 -2.02
C GLU A 122 0.31 -6.55 -1.34
N SER A 123 -0.29 -5.37 -1.55
CA SER A 123 -1.64 -5.06 -1.08
C SER A 123 -2.76 -5.68 -1.93
N GLY A 124 -2.45 -6.17 -3.14
CA GLY A 124 -3.43 -6.61 -4.13
C GLY A 124 -4.02 -5.47 -4.96
N GLY A 125 -3.42 -4.29 -4.91
CA GLY A 125 -3.75 -3.15 -5.76
C GLY A 125 -2.87 -3.07 -7.01
N ARG A 126 -2.83 -1.90 -7.65
CA ARG A 126 -2.07 -1.67 -8.89
C ARG A 126 -1.34 -0.33 -8.85
N HIS A 127 -0.15 -0.30 -9.43
CA HIS A 127 0.65 0.90 -9.57
C HIS A 127 0.57 1.44 -11.01
N PHE A 128 0.24 2.73 -11.13
CA PHE A 128 0.20 3.50 -12.36
C PHE A 128 1.29 4.57 -12.29
N SER A 129 2.32 4.42 -13.09
CA SER A 129 3.43 5.36 -13.15
C SER A 129 3.16 6.43 -14.19
N MET A 130 2.80 7.63 -13.75
CA MET A 130 2.39 8.73 -14.61
C MET A 130 3.58 9.31 -15.38
N THR A 131 3.42 9.46 -16.70
CA THR A 131 4.44 10.06 -17.58
C THR A 131 4.03 11.45 -18.06
N PHE A 132 2.74 11.73 -18.13
CA PHE A 132 2.18 13.05 -18.40
C PHE A 132 0.81 13.21 -17.74
N GLU A 133 0.38 14.43 -17.53
CA GLU A 133 -0.82 14.75 -16.73
C GLU A 133 -2.14 14.24 -17.36
N GLY A 134 -2.18 14.13 -18.67
CA GLY A 134 -3.38 13.65 -19.40
C GLY A 134 -3.72 12.18 -19.17
N GLU A 135 -2.86 11.39 -18.54
CA GLU A 135 -3.12 9.96 -18.23
C GLU A 135 -4.04 9.76 -17.01
N VAL A 136 -4.20 10.77 -16.18
CA VAL A 136 -4.99 10.66 -14.93
C VAL A 136 -6.43 10.17 -15.14
N PRO A 137 -7.20 10.68 -16.11
CA PRO A 137 -8.55 10.16 -16.35
C PRO A 137 -8.59 8.68 -16.71
N ASP A 138 -7.59 8.20 -17.47
CA ASP A 138 -7.51 6.80 -17.87
C ASP A 138 -7.16 5.89 -16.68
N TYR A 139 -6.27 6.34 -15.82
CA TYR A 139 -5.94 5.63 -14.59
C TYR A 139 -7.14 5.55 -13.65
N LEU A 140 -7.88 6.66 -13.47
CA LEU A 140 -9.08 6.66 -12.64
C LEU A 140 -10.18 5.75 -13.23
N ARG A 141 -10.35 5.73 -14.54
CA ARG A 141 -11.27 4.77 -15.20
C ARG A 141 -10.85 3.33 -14.96
N SER A 142 -9.56 3.03 -15.06
CA SER A 142 -9.01 1.70 -14.81
C SER A 142 -9.21 1.27 -13.36
N ILE A 143 -8.92 2.16 -12.40
CA ILE A 143 -9.15 1.91 -10.97
C ILE A 143 -10.65 1.68 -10.70
N ASN A 144 -11.52 2.49 -11.26
CA ASN A 144 -12.97 2.32 -11.11
C ASN A 144 -13.46 0.97 -11.68
N ALA A 145 -12.93 0.54 -12.82
CA ALA A 145 -13.25 -0.75 -13.39
C ALA A 145 -12.77 -1.91 -12.48
N LEU A 146 -11.55 -1.82 -11.94
CA LEU A 146 -11.02 -2.80 -10.99
C LEU A 146 -11.87 -2.88 -9.71
N LEU A 147 -12.26 -1.73 -9.14
CA LEU A 147 -13.09 -1.69 -7.94
C LEU A 147 -14.51 -2.24 -8.16
N ARG A 148 -15.09 -2.03 -9.34
CA ARG A 148 -16.43 -2.54 -9.69
C ARG A 148 -16.45 -4.04 -9.94
N ASN A 149 -15.37 -4.58 -10.49
CA ASN A 149 -15.24 -6.01 -10.84
C ASN A 149 -14.46 -6.80 -9.78
N GLN A 150 -14.45 -6.33 -8.54
CA GLN A 150 -13.77 -6.98 -7.45
C GLN A 150 -14.62 -8.13 -6.88
N TYR A 151 -14.01 -9.31 -6.78
CA TYR A 151 -14.56 -10.48 -6.13
C TYR A 151 -13.99 -10.62 -4.71
N SER A 152 -14.81 -11.11 -3.78
CA SER A 152 -14.36 -11.46 -2.44
C SER A 152 -14.40 -12.98 -2.29
N LEU A 153 -13.25 -13.58 -2.12
CA LEU A 153 -13.11 -15.02 -1.86
C LEU A 153 -12.80 -15.22 -0.38
N ALA A 154 -13.55 -16.10 0.26
CA ALA A 154 -13.28 -16.54 1.62
C ALA A 154 -12.92 -18.03 1.59
N TYR A 155 -11.95 -18.42 2.38
CA TYR A 155 -11.55 -19.81 2.57
C TYR A 155 -11.18 -20.06 4.03
N ASP A 156 -11.48 -21.24 4.50
CA ASP A 156 -11.09 -21.66 5.85
C ASP A 156 -9.69 -22.29 5.81
N LEU A 157 -8.85 -21.86 6.74
CA LEU A 157 -7.55 -22.49 6.92
C LEU A 157 -7.75 -23.81 7.70
N THR A 158 -7.52 -24.92 7.01
CA THR A 158 -7.62 -26.26 7.60
C THR A 158 -6.59 -26.52 8.68
N GLU A 159 -5.48 -25.81 8.68
CA GLU A 159 -4.42 -25.89 9.68
C GLU A 159 -4.08 -24.50 10.23
N ALA A 160 -4.14 -24.37 11.54
CA ALA A 160 -3.69 -23.15 12.23
C ALA A 160 -2.18 -23.03 12.12
N LYS A 161 -1.71 -22.03 11.37
CA LYS A 161 -0.28 -21.70 11.28
C LYS A 161 0.12 -20.70 12.36
N PRO A 162 1.38 -20.74 12.82
CA PRO A 162 1.86 -19.76 13.80
C PRO A 162 1.67 -18.31 13.31
N PRO A 163 1.42 -17.34 14.23
CA PRO A 163 1.36 -15.93 13.91
C PRO A 163 2.58 -15.46 13.11
N GLY A 164 2.37 -14.57 12.14
CA GLY A 164 3.44 -14.07 11.26
C GLY A 164 3.85 -15.02 10.13
N THR A 165 3.25 -16.22 10.05
CA THR A 165 3.55 -17.14 8.95
C THR A 165 3.02 -16.60 7.63
N ARG A 166 3.89 -16.53 6.63
CA ARG A 166 3.56 -16.11 5.27
C ARG A 166 3.15 -17.29 4.41
N SER A 167 1.94 -17.28 3.90
CA SER A 167 1.40 -18.31 3.00
C SER A 167 1.15 -17.71 1.62
N LYS A 168 1.68 -18.36 0.56
CA LYS A 168 1.47 -17.96 -0.83
C LYS A 168 0.00 -18.09 -1.18
N ILE A 169 -0.54 -17.09 -1.88
CA ILE A 169 -1.85 -17.12 -2.52
C ILE A 169 -1.63 -17.15 -4.02
N GLU A 170 -2.31 -18.05 -4.69
CA GLU A 170 -2.38 -18.12 -6.15
C GLU A 170 -3.85 -18.21 -6.53
N VAL A 171 -4.32 -17.23 -7.30
CA VAL A 171 -5.71 -17.19 -7.80
C VAL A 171 -5.66 -17.42 -9.29
N LYS A 172 -6.40 -18.41 -9.76
CA LYS A 172 -6.56 -18.74 -11.17
C LYS A 172 -8.03 -18.64 -11.54
N VAL A 173 -8.30 -18.29 -12.78
CA VAL A 173 -9.67 -18.11 -13.28
C VAL A 173 -9.86 -19.01 -14.50
N ASP A 174 -10.95 -19.71 -14.48
CA ASP A 174 -11.53 -20.44 -15.59
C ASP A 174 -12.88 -19.77 -15.89
N VAL A 175 -12.94 -19.00 -16.97
CA VAL A 175 -14.09 -18.12 -17.27
C VAL A 175 -15.19 -18.88 -17.99
N ASP A 176 -14.85 -19.82 -18.85
CA ASP A 176 -15.80 -20.61 -19.65
C ASP A 176 -16.18 -21.96 -19.03
N GLY A 177 -15.49 -22.36 -17.95
CA GLY A 177 -15.77 -23.60 -17.22
C GLY A 177 -15.29 -24.85 -17.91
N ASP A 178 -14.32 -24.75 -18.81
CA ASP A 178 -13.77 -25.88 -19.57
C ASP A 178 -12.74 -26.71 -18.78
N GLY A 179 -12.39 -26.28 -17.56
CA GLY A 179 -11.41 -26.92 -16.69
C GLY A 179 -9.97 -26.45 -16.92
N ASN A 180 -9.74 -25.58 -17.89
CA ASN A 180 -8.46 -24.96 -18.14
C ASN A 180 -8.42 -23.52 -17.55
N TYR A 181 -7.24 -23.07 -17.11
CA TYR A 181 -7.11 -21.71 -16.61
C TYR A 181 -6.80 -20.73 -17.75
N ASP A 182 -7.51 -19.60 -17.74
CA ASP A 182 -7.41 -18.55 -18.77
C ASP A 182 -6.29 -17.52 -18.50
N ASP A 183 -5.22 -17.93 -17.84
CA ASP A 183 -4.10 -17.08 -17.45
C ASP A 183 -3.43 -16.30 -18.59
N LYS A 184 -3.63 -16.75 -19.84
CA LYS A 184 -3.10 -16.10 -21.04
C LYS A 184 -3.97 -14.94 -21.53
N VAL A 185 -5.24 -14.93 -21.14
CA VAL A 185 -6.25 -13.96 -21.62
C VAL A 185 -6.62 -12.97 -20.51
N TYR A 186 -6.69 -13.46 -19.27
CA TYR A 186 -7.11 -12.68 -18.12
C TYR A 186 -5.98 -12.53 -17.11
N GLU A 187 -5.69 -11.27 -16.72
CA GLU A 187 -4.77 -10.96 -15.64
C GLU A 187 -5.53 -10.91 -14.32
N VAL A 188 -5.22 -11.84 -13.42
CA VAL A 188 -5.81 -11.85 -12.08
C VAL A 188 -4.99 -10.99 -11.14
N GLN A 189 -5.64 -9.97 -10.57
CA GLN A 189 -5.03 -9.10 -9.58
C GLN A 189 -5.47 -9.53 -8.17
N ALA A 190 -4.54 -10.09 -7.41
CA ALA A 190 -4.77 -10.55 -6.05
C ALA A 190 -3.52 -10.35 -5.18
N ARG A 191 -3.70 -10.39 -3.86
CA ARG A 191 -2.54 -10.43 -2.95
C ARG A 191 -1.72 -11.69 -3.20
N PRO A 192 -0.38 -11.60 -3.32
CA PRO A 192 0.45 -12.78 -3.58
C PRO A 192 0.60 -13.69 -2.35
N TYR A 193 0.24 -13.22 -1.16
CA TYR A 193 0.33 -13.99 0.08
C TYR A 193 -0.58 -13.45 1.17
N TYR A 194 -0.81 -14.32 2.13
CA TYR A 194 -1.49 -14.05 3.39
C TYR A 194 -0.50 -14.17 4.54
N ILE A 195 -0.60 -13.29 5.51
CA ILE A 195 0.16 -13.39 6.77
C ILE A 195 -0.81 -13.77 7.87
N THR A 196 -0.50 -14.86 8.57
CA THR A 196 -1.32 -15.29 9.70
C THR A 196 -1.31 -14.19 10.76
N PRO A 197 -2.48 -13.64 11.15
CA PRO A 197 -2.53 -12.57 12.13
C PRO A 197 -1.96 -13.06 13.47
N GLY A 198 -1.28 -12.16 14.18
CA GLY A 198 -0.91 -12.38 15.56
C GLY A 198 -2.21 -12.56 16.35
N GLY A 199 -2.36 -13.68 17.04
CA GLY A 199 -3.44 -13.81 18.02
C GLY A 199 -3.33 -12.62 18.98
N ASP A 200 -4.45 -12.00 19.29
CA ASP A 200 -4.52 -10.98 20.32
C ASP A 200 -3.93 -11.58 21.60
N ASN A 201 -2.68 -11.25 21.88
CA ASN A 201 -2.07 -11.56 23.16
C ASN A 201 -2.78 -10.69 24.19
N GLY A 202 -4.02 -11.10 24.51
CA GLY A 202 -4.81 -10.49 25.56
C GLY A 202 -3.87 -10.18 26.72
N LYS A 203 -3.67 -8.90 26.98
CA LYS A 203 -2.95 -8.42 28.15
C LYS A 203 -3.47 -9.22 29.32
N LYS A 204 -2.70 -10.21 29.79
CA LYS A 204 -2.94 -10.82 31.08
C LYS A 204 -2.83 -9.68 32.08
N ASP A 205 -3.97 -9.13 32.47
CA ASP A 205 -4.07 -8.26 33.62
C ASP A 205 -3.43 -9.01 34.81
N LYS A 206 -2.19 -8.66 35.09
CA LYS A 206 -1.57 -9.01 36.36
C LYS A 206 -2.35 -8.26 37.44
N LYS A 207 -3.44 -8.88 37.92
CA LYS A 207 -4.01 -8.49 39.18
C LYS A 207 -2.88 -8.50 40.21
N ARG A 208 -2.45 -7.31 40.62
CA ARG A 208 -1.65 -7.13 41.83
C ARG A 208 -2.55 -7.56 43.03
N LYS A 209 -2.12 -8.61 43.68
CA LYS A 209 -2.48 -8.87 45.07
C LYS A 209 -1.67 -7.93 45.96
#